data_dd7f8abf399da0353c367f0b66247851
#
_entry.id   dd7f8abf399da0353c367f0b66247851
#
_cell.length_a   1.000
_cell.length_b   1.000
_cell.length_c   1.000
_cell.angle_alpha   90.00
_cell.angle_beta   90.00
_cell.angle_gamma   90.00
#
_symmetry.space_group_name_H-M   'P 1'
#
loop_
_entity.id
_entity.type
_entity.pdbx_description
1 polymer ?
#
loop_
_entity_poly.entity_id
_entity_poly.type
_entity_poly.pdbx_seq_one_letter_code
_entity_poly.pdbx_strand_id
1 'polypeptide(L)'
;VITDDNYGKAQIDFERTEEQSQGLLGLLEQGIIPVICGFLGRTENGEGTTLGRGGSDVTAFLLGHCLNADNVIIVTDVDGVMSTDPRKINEAEKLDYISVEEMRDLATHGAQVLHPHALRFKDPEIKAKIISFEKGDLSDPGTEIVGPFEDSMNKSVCLHPEPISVVALVGEDLLNQIGLLAKMTSLVAEANINIYGISAGQNSITLFLDKCDADEAYHLLHKLVI
;
A
#
# COMPACT_ATOMS: atom_id res chain seq x y z
N VAL A 1 -17.54 -1.26 11.26
CA VAL A 1 -17.19 -2.09 10.10
C VAL A 1 -17.54 -3.53 10.41
N ILE A 2 -18.25 -4.22 9.50
CA ILE A 2 -18.59 -5.65 9.63
C ILE A 2 -17.50 -6.47 8.93
N THR A 3 -17.12 -7.59 9.53
CA THR A 3 -16.03 -8.43 9.05
C THR A 3 -16.32 -9.92 9.24
N ASP A 4 -15.48 -10.76 8.63
CA ASP A 4 -15.38 -12.17 8.98
C ASP A 4 -14.79 -12.37 10.39
N ASP A 5 -14.58 -13.62 10.78
CA ASP A 5 -14.06 -14.06 12.07
C ASP A 5 -12.52 -14.28 12.10
N ASN A 6 -11.80 -13.75 11.12
CA ASN A 6 -10.34 -13.75 11.12
C ASN A 6 -9.80 -12.59 11.99
N TYR A 7 -9.77 -12.76 13.30
CA TYR A 7 -9.61 -11.71 14.30
C TYR A 7 -8.38 -10.81 14.13
N GLY A 8 -7.27 -11.28 13.54
CA GLY A 8 -6.03 -10.52 13.38
C GLY A 8 -5.89 -9.79 12.03
N LYS A 9 -6.59 -10.26 11.00
CA LYS A 9 -6.61 -9.71 9.63
C LYS A 9 -7.98 -9.91 9.01
N ALA A 10 -8.99 -9.38 9.68
CA ALA A 10 -10.37 -9.59 9.29
C ALA A 10 -10.67 -9.02 7.91
N GLN A 11 -11.38 -9.79 7.09
CA GLN A 11 -11.85 -9.34 5.80
C GLN A 11 -13.16 -8.56 5.97
N ILE A 12 -13.26 -7.46 5.27
CA ILE A 12 -14.43 -6.58 5.33
C ILE A 12 -15.59 -7.22 4.55
N ASP A 13 -16.73 -7.34 5.21
CA ASP A 13 -18.01 -7.54 4.55
C ASP A 13 -18.52 -6.17 4.10
N PHE A 14 -18.32 -5.88 2.82
CA PHE A 14 -18.61 -4.58 2.24
C PHE A 14 -20.11 -4.27 2.29
N GLU A 15 -20.95 -5.18 1.79
CA GLU A 15 -22.40 -4.97 1.68
C GLU A 15 -23.04 -4.70 3.06
N ARG A 16 -22.67 -5.49 4.06
CA ARG A 16 -23.19 -5.30 5.42
C ARG A 16 -22.61 -4.05 6.09
N THR A 17 -21.37 -3.68 5.79
CA THR A 17 -20.80 -2.44 6.32
C THR A 17 -21.50 -1.24 5.73
N GLU A 18 -21.78 -1.24 4.42
CA GLU A 18 -22.52 -0.18 3.75
C GLU A 18 -23.93 -0.02 4.35
N GLU A 19 -24.68 -1.12 4.48
CA GLU A 19 -26.01 -1.11 5.10
C GLU A 19 -25.99 -0.54 6.53
N GLN A 20 -25.06 -0.99 7.36
CA GLN A 20 -24.92 -0.51 8.73
C GLN A 20 -24.49 0.97 8.81
N SER A 21 -23.72 1.43 7.83
CA SER A 21 -23.23 2.80 7.77
C SER A 21 -24.33 3.82 7.47
N GLN A 22 -25.41 3.42 6.81
CA GLN A 22 -26.54 4.32 6.50
C GLN A 22 -27.15 4.96 7.76
N GLY A 23 -27.11 4.27 8.91
CA GLY A 23 -27.55 4.84 10.17
C GLY A 23 -26.78 6.10 10.61
N LEU A 24 -25.55 6.30 10.11
CA LEU A 24 -24.74 7.48 10.41
C LEU A 24 -25.28 8.74 9.71
N LEU A 25 -25.90 8.61 8.53
CA LEU A 25 -26.48 9.73 7.81
C LEU A 25 -27.59 10.40 8.63
N GLY A 26 -28.44 9.62 9.30
CA GLY A 26 -29.46 10.16 10.17
C GLY A 26 -28.92 10.92 11.38
N LEU A 27 -27.73 10.61 11.85
CA LEU A 27 -27.04 11.38 12.91
C LEU A 27 -26.50 12.70 12.35
N LEU A 28 -25.88 12.64 11.17
CA LEU A 28 -25.35 13.84 10.49
C LEU A 28 -26.47 14.85 10.18
N GLU A 29 -27.63 14.39 9.70
CA GLU A 29 -28.81 15.25 9.47
C GLU A 29 -29.30 15.95 10.74
N GLN A 30 -29.10 15.35 11.90
CA GLN A 30 -29.40 15.94 13.19
C GLN A 30 -28.29 16.88 13.72
N GLY A 31 -27.22 17.09 12.94
CA GLY A 31 -26.05 17.89 13.34
C GLY A 31 -25.14 17.20 14.33
N ILE A 32 -25.26 15.88 14.50
CA ILE A 32 -24.40 15.07 15.36
C ILE A 32 -23.19 14.62 14.55
N ILE A 33 -21.98 14.84 15.08
CA ILE A 33 -20.73 14.39 14.47
C ILE A 33 -20.37 13.02 15.07
N PRO A 34 -20.52 11.91 14.32
CA PRO A 34 -20.14 10.59 14.83
C PRO A 34 -18.62 10.44 14.88
N VAL A 35 -18.09 10.01 16.02
CA VAL A 35 -16.68 9.63 16.18
C VAL A 35 -16.57 8.11 16.16
N ILE A 36 -15.84 7.57 15.19
CA ILE A 36 -15.77 6.15 14.92
C ILE A 36 -14.32 5.67 15.11
N CYS A 37 -14.15 4.56 15.84
CA CYS A 37 -12.85 3.94 15.96
C CYS A 37 -12.43 3.33 14.61
N GLY A 38 -11.31 3.81 14.08
CA GLY A 38 -10.64 3.14 12.96
C GLY A 38 -10.00 1.81 13.38
N PHE A 39 -9.52 1.01 12.41
CA PHE A 39 -8.83 -0.26 12.65
C PHE A 39 -9.72 -1.40 13.19
N LEU A 40 -10.80 -1.09 13.89
CA LEU A 40 -11.69 -2.05 14.53
C LEU A 40 -12.85 -2.43 13.61
N GLY A 41 -13.18 -3.71 13.65
CA GLY A 41 -14.39 -4.28 13.09
C GLY A 41 -15.12 -5.18 14.10
N ARG A 42 -16.21 -5.76 13.64
CA ARG A 42 -16.92 -6.79 14.39
C ARG A 42 -17.47 -7.85 13.46
N THR A 43 -17.57 -9.08 13.97
CA THR A 43 -18.28 -10.16 13.28
C THR A 43 -19.79 -9.92 13.31
N GLU A 44 -20.53 -10.68 12.54
CA GLU A 44 -22.00 -10.71 12.59
C GLU A 44 -22.52 -10.99 13.99
N ASN A 45 -21.82 -11.84 14.73
CA ASN A 45 -22.17 -12.22 16.11
C ASN A 45 -21.79 -11.14 17.15
N GLY A 46 -21.19 -10.02 16.73
CA GLY A 46 -20.83 -8.90 17.60
C GLY A 46 -19.46 -9.01 18.25
N GLU A 47 -18.64 -10.01 17.88
CA GLU A 47 -17.29 -10.19 18.40
C GLU A 47 -16.32 -9.20 17.75
N GLY A 48 -15.45 -8.58 18.55
CA GLY A 48 -14.49 -7.56 18.07
C GLY A 48 -13.38 -8.17 17.20
N THR A 49 -13.11 -7.54 16.07
CA THR A 49 -12.05 -7.92 15.13
C THR A 49 -11.13 -6.76 14.83
N THR A 50 -10.01 -7.02 14.17
CA THR A 50 -9.08 -5.98 13.71
C THR A 50 -8.77 -6.14 12.22
N LEU A 51 -8.66 -5.01 11.53
CA LEU A 51 -8.44 -4.97 10.08
C LEU A 51 -6.95 -5.16 9.68
N GLY A 52 -6.06 -5.30 10.67
CA GLY A 52 -4.63 -5.40 10.41
C GLY A 52 -3.98 -4.05 10.10
N ARG A 53 -2.76 -4.08 9.55
CA ARG A 53 -1.96 -2.89 9.30
C ARG A 53 -2.69 -1.92 8.35
N GLY A 54 -2.67 -0.63 8.66
CA GLY A 54 -3.36 0.41 7.90
C GLY A 54 -4.89 0.40 8.04
N GLY A 55 -5.42 -0.37 9.01
CA GLY A 55 -6.87 -0.52 9.19
C GLY A 55 -7.61 0.78 9.48
N SER A 56 -6.96 1.80 10.05
CA SER A 56 -7.57 3.13 10.27
C SER A 56 -7.81 3.85 8.95
N ASP A 57 -6.82 3.83 8.05
CA ASP A 57 -6.94 4.43 6.71
C ASP A 57 -8.00 3.70 5.90
N VAL A 58 -8.01 2.35 5.99
CA VAL A 58 -9.04 1.51 5.38
C VAL A 58 -10.43 1.90 5.87
N THR A 59 -10.60 2.09 7.18
CA THR A 59 -11.88 2.52 7.76
C THR A 59 -12.32 3.87 7.21
N ALA A 60 -11.40 4.84 7.07
CA ALA A 60 -11.71 6.17 6.57
C ALA A 60 -12.22 6.14 5.12
N PHE A 61 -11.50 5.47 4.23
CA PHE A 61 -11.90 5.36 2.82
C PHE A 61 -13.16 4.51 2.63
N LEU A 62 -13.30 3.41 3.36
CA LEU A 62 -14.47 2.56 3.34
C LEU A 62 -15.74 3.33 3.74
N LEU A 63 -15.69 4.05 4.87
CA LEU A 63 -16.83 4.85 5.32
C LEU A 63 -17.08 6.05 4.39
N GLY A 64 -16.03 6.66 3.85
CA GLY A 64 -16.14 7.69 2.82
C GLY A 64 -16.95 7.19 1.62
N HIS A 65 -16.64 5.99 1.14
CA HIS A 65 -17.38 5.33 0.06
C HIS A 65 -18.83 5.01 0.46
N CYS A 66 -19.04 4.32 1.58
CA CYS A 66 -20.38 3.90 2.04
C CYS A 66 -21.35 5.07 2.30
N LEU A 67 -20.81 6.24 2.63
CA LEU A 67 -21.59 7.43 2.94
C LEU A 67 -21.64 8.45 1.78
N ASN A 68 -21.04 8.13 0.64
CA ASN A 68 -20.87 9.07 -0.48
C ASN A 68 -20.34 10.44 -0.01
N ALA A 69 -19.25 10.41 0.78
CA ALA A 69 -18.66 11.61 1.33
C ALA A 69 -18.07 12.50 0.23
N ASP A 70 -18.17 13.81 0.38
CA ASP A 70 -17.52 14.77 -0.53
C ASP A 70 -15.99 14.68 -0.45
N ASN A 71 -15.46 14.42 0.75
CA ASN A 71 -14.03 14.41 1.01
C ASN A 71 -13.64 13.32 2.03
N VAL A 72 -12.49 12.69 1.80
CA VAL A 72 -11.77 11.88 2.78
C VAL A 72 -10.46 12.58 3.11
N ILE A 73 -10.26 12.96 4.37
CA ILE A 73 -9.07 13.68 4.81
C ILE A 73 -8.29 12.80 5.78
N ILE A 74 -7.09 12.39 5.37
CA ILE A 74 -6.16 11.65 6.24
C ILE A 74 -5.28 12.66 6.95
N VAL A 75 -5.35 12.66 8.28
CA VAL A 75 -4.55 13.55 9.13
C VAL A 75 -3.40 12.75 9.73
N THR A 76 -2.16 13.17 9.47
CA THR A 76 -0.95 12.45 9.84
C THR A 76 0.11 13.39 10.41
N ASP A 77 1.28 12.87 10.76
CA ASP A 77 2.44 13.61 11.28
C ASP A 77 3.37 14.17 10.19
N VAL A 78 3.03 13.98 8.93
CA VAL A 78 3.77 14.55 7.80
C VAL A 78 2.92 15.55 7.02
N ASP A 79 3.57 16.53 6.37
CA ASP A 79 2.91 17.63 5.65
C ASP A 79 2.16 17.21 4.37
N GLY A 80 2.18 15.95 4.05
CA GLY A 80 1.66 15.34 2.83
C GLY A 80 2.62 14.29 2.29
N VAL A 81 2.45 13.91 1.04
CA VAL A 81 3.37 13.01 0.35
C VAL A 81 4.59 13.79 -0.12
N MET A 82 5.78 13.30 0.20
CA MET A 82 7.05 13.94 -0.18
C MET A 82 7.66 13.23 -1.39
N SER A 83 8.44 13.94 -2.18
CA SER A 83 9.19 13.38 -3.33
C SER A 83 10.20 12.29 -2.90
N THR A 84 10.64 12.33 -1.64
CA THR A 84 11.50 11.33 -0.98
C THR A 84 11.38 11.45 0.54
N ASP A 85 12.07 10.60 1.31
CA ASP A 85 12.11 10.67 2.78
C ASP A 85 12.87 11.93 3.25
N PRO A 86 12.18 12.93 3.83
CA PRO A 86 12.81 14.19 4.25
C PRO A 86 13.83 14.01 5.37
N ARG A 87 13.79 12.88 6.09
CA ARG A 87 14.79 12.53 7.11
C ARG A 87 16.14 12.13 6.51
N LYS A 88 16.17 11.82 5.21
CA LYS A 88 17.35 11.37 4.48
C LYS A 88 17.84 12.38 3.46
N ILE A 89 16.95 13.12 2.85
CA ILE A 89 17.24 14.11 1.81
C ILE A 89 16.54 15.41 2.17
N ASN A 90 17.33 16.44 2.51
CA ASN A 90 16.81 17.75 2.97
C ASN A 90 16.05 18.51 1.87
N GLU A 91 16.36 18.21 0.61
CA GLU A 91 15.72 18.80 -0.57
C GLU A 91 14.41 18.09 -0.96
N ALA A 92 13.86 17.23 -0.08
CA ALA A 92 12.58 16.61 -0.31
C ALA A 92 11.47 17.67 -0.44
N GLU A 93 10.73 17.62 -1.53
CA GLU A 93 9.64 18.53 -1.82
C GLU A 93 8.29 17.84 -1.62
N LYS A 94 7.32 18.60 -1.11
CA LYS A 94 5.95 18.11 -0.97
C LYS A 94 5.29 18.06 -2.35
N LEU A 95 4.59 16.96 -2.62
CA LEU A 95 3.77 16.83 -3.82
C LEU A 95 2.42 17.49 -3.58
N ASP A 96 1.94 18.30 -4.53
CA ASP A 96 0.61 18.91 -4.45
C ASP A 96 -0.49 17.87 -4.72
N TYR A 97 -0.21 16.90 -5.57
CA TYR A 97 -1.11 15.79 -5.89
C TYR A 97 -0.33 14.52 -6.23
N ILE A 98 -1.00 13.40 -6.09
CA ILE A 98 -0.49 12.07 -6.45
C ILE A 98 -1.65 11.20 -6.93
N SER A 99 -1.45 10.38 -7.95
CA SER A 99 -2.47 9.45 -8.40
C SER A 99 -2.63 8.27 -7.42
N VAL A 100 -3.80 7.64 -7.45
CA VAL A 100 -4.07 6.41 -6.68
C VAL A 100 -3.06 5.32 -7.01
N GLU A 101 -2.64 5.19 -8.28
CA GLU A 101 -1.67 4.18 -8.71
C GLU A 101 -0.28 4.47 -8.16
N GLU A 102 0.21 5.71 -8.30
CA GLU A 102 1.51 6.13 -7.76
C GLU A 102 1.54 6.00 -6.24
N MET A 103 0.46 6.41 -5.56
CA MET A 103 0.37 6.27 -4.10
C MET A 103 0.42 4.80 -3.67
N ARG A 104 -0.25 3.92 -4.40
CA ARG A 104 -0.21 2.48 -4.17
C ARG A 104 1.19 1.91 -4.37
N ASP A 105 1.88 2.32 -5.44
CA ASP A 105 3.23 1.87 -5.74
C ASP A 105 4.22 2.36 -4.68
N LEU A 106 4.16 3.63 -4.29
CA LEU A 106 4.98 4.18 -3.22
C LEU A 106 4.77 3.42 -1.90
N ALA A 107 3.52 3.19 -1.53
CA ALA A 107 3.19 2.47 -0.30
C ALA A 107 3.63 1.00 -0.34
N THR A 108 3.57 0.35 -1.51
CA THR A 108 4.07 -1.02 -1.71
C THR A 108 5.59 -1.10 -1.59
N HIS A 109 6.30 -0.04 -2.01
CA HIS A 109 7.77 0.05 -1.93
C HIS A 109 8.27 0.65 -0.61
N GLY A 110 7.41 0.81 0.39
CA GLY A 110 7.79 1.14 1.76
C GLY A 110 7.61 2.59 2.18
N ALA A 111 6.97 3.43 1.38
CA ALA A 111 6.56 4.75 1.85
C ALA A 111 5.51 4.63 2.97
N GLN A 112 5.77 5.26 4.11
CA GLN A 112 4.96 5.13 5.33
C GLN A 112 3.94 6.29 5.45
N VAL A 113 3.22 6.61 4.40
CA VAL A 113 2.24 7.72 4.42
C VAL A 113 0.81 7.18 4.45
N LEU A 114 0.52 6.17 3.63
CA LEU A 114 -0.80 5.56 3.53
C LEU A 114 -0.67 4.07 3.22
N HIS A 115 -1.54 3.24 3.80
CA HIS A 115 -1.49 1.81 3.51
C HIS A 115 -2.18 1.48 2.17
N PRO A 116 -1.57 0.65 1.29
CA PRO A 116 -2.11 0.37 -0.05
C PRO A 116 -3.54 -0.19 -0.05
N HIS A 117 -3.91 -0.95 0.99
CA HIS A 117 -5.25 -1.53 1.12
C HIS A 117 -6.36 -0.48 1.26
N ALA A 118 -6.04 0.70 1.80
CA ALA A 118 -7.02 1.78 1.95
C ALA A 118 -7.50 2.30 0.60
N LEU A 119 -6.60 2.40 -0.36
CA LEU A 119 -6.90 2.91 -1.71
C LEU A 119 -7.89 2.04 -2.51
N ARG A 120 -8.13 0.79 -2.09
CA ARG A 120 -9.14 -0.09 -2.71
C ARG A 120 -10.56 0.44 -2.56
N PHE A 121 -10.80 1.29 -1.56
CA PHE A 121 -12.10 1.89 -1.27
C PHE A 121 -12.16 3.37 -1.66
N LYS A 122 -11.11 3.91 -2.30
CA LYS A 122 -11.11 5.28 -2.81
C LYS A 122 -11.96 5.34 -4.08
N ASP A 123 -13.12 5.94 -3.96
CA ASP A 123 -13.98 6.24 -5.10
C ASP A 123 -13.35 7.36 -5.96
N PRO A 124 -13.32 7.25 -7.29
CA PRO A 124 -12.81 8.31 -8.17
C PRO A 124 -13.49 9.67 -7.97
N GLU A 125 -14.78 9.69 -7.62
CA GLU A 125 -15.54 10.91 -7.44
C GLU A 125 -15.34 11.58 -6.07
N ILE A 126 -14.89 10.82 -5.05
CA ILE A 126 -14.61 11.34 -3.72
C ILE A 126 -13.22 11.98 -3.71
N LYS A 127 -13.16 13.25 -3.33
CA LYS A 127 -11.88 13.93 -3.11
C LYS A 127 -11.18 13.34 -1.89
N ALA A 128 -9.90 13.09 -2.03
CA ALA A 128 -9.09 12.58 -0.92
C ALA A 128 -7.81 13.38 -0.79
N LYS A 129 -7.38 13.67 0.44
CA LYS A 129 -6.13 14.37 0.69
C LYS A 129 -5.46 13.94 1.99
N ILE A 130 -4.16 14.17 2.05
CA ILE A 130 -3.32 13.94 3.22
C ILE A 130 -2.83 15.30 3.73
N ILE A 131 -3.04 15.57 5.01
CA ILE A 131 -2.63 16.81 5.67
C ILE A 131 -1.91 16.53 6.99
N SER A 132 -1.12 17.50 7.46
CA SER A 132 -0.49 17.42 8.78
C SER A 132 -1.44 17.83 9.90
N PHE A 133 -1.40 17.10 11.03
CA PHE A 133 -2.08 17.53 12.25
C PHE A 133 -1.45 18.80 12.87
N GLU A 134 -0.18 19.07 12.60
CA GLU A 134 0.52 20.24 13.17
C GLU A 134 -0.09 21.57 12.74
N LYS A 135 -0.66 21.64 11.53
CA LYS A 135 -1.31 22.82 11.03
C LYS A 135 -2.71 23.05 11.61
N GLY A 136 -3.36 22.00 12.10
CA GLY A 136 -4.66 22.07 12.78
C GLY A 136 -5.81 22.58 11.93
N ASP A 137 -5.65 22.62 10.61
CA ASP A 137 -6.61 23.18 9.67
C ASP A 137 -6.98 22.18 8.59
N LEU A 138 -8.25 21.76 8.59
CA LEU A 138 -8.79 20.86 7.56
C LEU A 138 -8.87 21.50 6.17
N SER A 139 -8.73 22.82 6.06
CA SER A 139 -8.67 23.52 4.77
C SER A 139 -7.27 23.48 4.12
N ASP A 140 -6.23 23.02 4.85
CA ASP A 140 -4.89 22.85 4.29
C ASP A 140 -4.98 22.02 2.99
N PRO A 141 -4.35 22.47 1.89
CA PRO A 141 -4.36 21.71 0.64
C PRO A 141 -3.70 20.34 0.77
N GLY A 142 -2.63 20.22 1.59
CA GLY A 142 -1.91 18.97 1.78
C GLY A 142 -1.37 18.39 0.47
N THR A 143 -1.49 17.07 0.30
CA THR A 143 -1.33 16.37 -0.97
C THR A 143 -2.67 15.74 -1.35
N GLU A 144 -3.19 16.10 -2.52
CA GLU A 144 -4.45 15.53 -3.03
C GLU A 144 -4.20 14.16 -3.67
N ILE A 145 -5.03 13.16 -3.33
CA ILE A 145 -4.99 11.84 -3.96
C ILE A 145 -6.06 11.82 -5.06
N VAL A 146 -5.62 11.81 -6.31
CA VAL A 146 -6.49 11.92 -7.48
C VAL A 146 -6.72 10.56 -8.14
N GLY A 147 -7.90 10.40 -8.76
CA GLY A 147 -8.23 9.22 -9.57
C GLY A 147 -7.33 9.10 -10.80
N PRO A 148 -7.47 8.05 -11.62
CA PRO A 148 -6.51 7.73 -12.66
C PRO A 148 -6.15 8.94 -13.51
N PHE A 149 -4.87 9.29 -13.45
CA PHE A 149 -4.27 10.30 -14.30
C PHE A 149 -3.49 9.58 -15.38
N GLU A 150 -3.80 9.83 -16.62
CA GLU A 150 -3.08 9.24 -17.76
C GLU A 150 -1.65 9.80 -17.90
N ASP A 151 -1.36 10.95 -17.26
CA ASP A 151 -0.09 11.69 -17.43
C ASP A 151 0.44 12.23 -16.08
N SER A 152 0.66 11.38 -15.11
CA SER A 152 1.36 11.84 -13.91
C SER A 152 2.85 11.99 -14.17
N MET A 153 3.34 13.22 -14.04
CA MET A 153 4.77 13.55 -14.14
C MET A 153 5.50 13.48 -12.79
N ASN A 154 4.81 13.10 -11.74
CA ASN A 154 5.40 12.97 -10.41
C ASN A 154 6.39 11.81 -10.36
N LYS A 155 7.59 12.08 -9.85
CA LYS A 155 8.59 11.05 -9.59
C LYS A 155 8.98 11.09 -8.13
N SER A 156 8.87 9.95 -7.45
CA SER A 156 9.24 9.80 -6.05
C SER A 156 10.27 8.69 -5.90
N VAL A 157 11.11 8.81 -4.88
CA VAL A 157 12.11 7.80 -4.52
C VAL A 157 11.73 7.25 -3.16
N CYS A 158 11.60 5.92 -3.06
CA CYS A 158 11.36 5.24 -1.80
C CYS A 158 12.52 4.28 -1.47
N LEU A 159 12.66 3.97 -0.18
CA LEU A 159 13.62 2.99 0.30
C LEU A 159 12.85 1.77 0.81
N HIS A 160 13.29 0.58 0.40
CA HIS A 160 12.73 -0.67 0.93
C HIS A 160 13.00 -0.75 2.45
N PRO A 161 11.99 -1.01 3.30
CA PRO A 161 12.13 -0.95 4.75
C PRO A 161 12.99 -2.08 5.32
N GLU A 162 12.97 -3.25 4.68
CA GLU A 162 13.71 -4.45 5.12
C GLU A 162 15.01 -4.61 4.34
N PRO A 163 16.05 -5.21 4.96
CA PRO A 163 17.29 -5.51 4.28
C PRO A 163 17.06 -6.52 3.13
N ILE A 164 17.30 -6.10 1.91
CA ILE A 164 17.28 -6.97 0.74
C ILE A 164 18.68 -7.42 0.37
N SER A 165 18.79 -8.64 -0.16
CA SER A 165 19.99 -9.19 -0.77
C SER A 165 19.79 -9.40 -2.25
N VAL A 166 20.89 -9.47 -2.95
CA VAL A 166 20.95 -9.63 -4.40
C VAL A 166 21.60 -10.95 -4.73
N VAL A 167 20.92 -11.82 -5.46
CA VAL A 167 21.49 -13.05 -6.02
C VAL A 167 21.39 -12.98 -7.53
N ALA A 168 22.53 -13.10 -8.21
CA ALA A 168 22.59 -12.98 -9.65
C ALA A 168 23.12 -14.26 -10.32
N LEU A 169 22.43 -14.70 -11.37
CA LEU A 169 22.94 -15.64 -12.35
C LEU A 169 23.67 -14.86 -13.44
N VAL A 170 24.93 -15.18 -13.69
CA VAL A 170 25.77 -14.49 -14.68
C VAL A 170 26.23 -15.49 -15.73
N GLY A 171 26.13 -15.13 -17.00
CA GLY A 171 26.54 -15.98 -18.12
C GLY A 171 26.34 -15.22 -19.44
N GLU A 172 26.89 -15.76 -20.52
CA GLU A 172 26.69 -15.16 -21.85
C GLU A 172 25.28 -15.41 -22.37
N ASP A 173 24.67 -14.38 -22.94
CA ASP A 173 23.41 -14.43 -23.70
C ASP A 173 22.22 -15.04 -22.94
N LEU A 174 22.11 -14.76 -21.65
CA LEU A 174 21.08 -15.35 -20.78
C LEU A 174 19.65 -14.95 -21.21
N LEU A 175 19.47 -13.76 -21.75
CA LEU A 175 18.15 -13.28 -22.19
C LEU A 175 17.56 -14.11 -23.33
N ASN A 176 18.40 -14.74 -24.16
CA ASN A 176 17.95 -15.56 -25.27
C ASN A 176 17.71 -17.03 -24.87
N GLN A 177 17.98 -17.39 -23.62
CA GLN A 177 17.71 -18.72 -23.09
C GLN A 177 16.24 -18.88 -22.69
N ILE A 178 15.45 -19.44 -23.59
CA ILE A 178 14.00 -19.63 -23.38
C ILE A 178 13.74 -20.47 -22.12
N GLY A 179 12.92 -19.91 -21.22
CA GLY A 179 12.49 -20.58 -19.99
C GLY A 179 13.50 -20.52 -18.83
N LEU A 180 14.66 -19.90 -18.99
CA LEU A 180 15.64 -19.78 -17.90
C LEU A 180 15.06 -19.02 -16.70
N LEU A 181 14.43 -17.87 -16.94
CA LEU A 181 13.78 -17.08 -15.88
C LEU A 181 12.67 -17.88 -15.17
N ALA A 182 11.88 -18.64 -15.92
CA ALA A 182 10.85 -19.49 -15.34
C ALA A 182 11.45 -20.58 -14.44
N LYS A 183 12.55 -21.21 -14.84
CA LYS A 183 13.26 -22.18 -14.00
C LYS A 183 13.82 -21.54 -12.73
N MET A 184 14.44 -20.37 -12.83
CA MET A 184 14.96 -19.65 -11.67
C MET A 184 13.86 -19.34 -10.67
N THR A 185 12.75 -18.74 -11.13
CA THR A 185 11.64 -18.36 -10.26
C THR A 185 10.92 -19.58 -9.68
N SER A 186 10.78 -20.69 -10.42
CA SER A 186 10.19 -21.92 -9.91
C SER A 186 11.04 -22.54 -8.79
N LEU A 187 12.36 -22.62 -8.95
CA LEU A 187 13.24 -23.14 -7.91
C LEU A 187 13.15 -22.35 -6.60
N VAL A 188 13.10 -21.05 -6.71
CA VAL A 188 12.97 -20.14 -5.55
C VAL A 188 11.58 -20.26 -4.92
N ALA A 189 10.53 -20.37 -5.73
CA ALA A 189 9.16 -20.54 -5.24
C ALA A 189 8.94 -21.89 -4.53
N GLU A 190 9.53 -22.99 -5.04
CA GLU A 190 9.46 -24.31 -4.40
C GLU A 190 10.09 -24.33 -3.00
N ALA A 191 11.06 -23.45 -2.76
CA ALA A 191 11.65 -23.24 -1.43
C ALA A 191 10.85 -22.23 -0.57
N ASN A 192 9.71 -21.77 -1.03
CA ASN A 192 8.88 -20.76 -0.35
C ASN A 192 9.61 -19.42 -0.11
N ILE A 193 10.55 -19.05 -0.99
CA ILE A 193 11.29 -17.79 -0.95
C ILE A 193 10.56 -16.76 -1.80
N ASN A 194 10.32 -15.57 -1.22
CA ASN A 194 9.67 -14.47 -1.93
C ASN A 194 10.68 -13.66 -2.75
N ILE A 195 10.27 -13.23 -3.95
CA ILE A 195 11.05 -12.36 -4.83
C ILE A 195 10.45 -10.96 -4.80
N TYR A 196 11.20 -9.97 -4.33
CA TYR A 196 10.79 -8.55 -4.32
C TYR A 196 10.94 -7.88 -5.67
N GLY A 197 11.87 -8.35 -6.48
CA GLY A 197 12.10 -7.79 -7.81
C GLY A 197 13.06 -8.64 -8.63
N ILE A 198 13.01 -8.43 -9.93
CA ILE A 198 13.89 -9.09 -10.90
C ILE A 198 14.44 -8.02 -11.84
N SER A 199 15.75 -8.07 -12.08
CA SER A 199 16.39 -7.32 -13.15
C SER A 199 17.05 -8.31 -14.11
N ALA A 200 16.76 -8.16 -15.40
CA ALA A 200 17.34 -9.00 -16.44
C ALA A 200 18.13 -8.16 -17.44
N GLY A 201 19.39 -8.46 -17.60
CA GLY A 201 20.29 -7.91 -18.58
C GLY A 201 20.81 -9.01 -19.53
N GLN A 202 21.50 -8.61 -20.57
CA GLN A 202 21.98 -9.55 -21.61
C GLN A 202 22.78 -10.71 -21.02
N ASN A 203 23.61 -10.45 -20.03
CA ASN A 203 24.54 -11.41 -19.43
C ASN A 203 24.29 -11.66 -17.93
N SER A 204 23.16 -11.21 -17.39
CA SER A 204 22.83 -11.44 -15.99
C SER A 204 21.32 -11.41 -15.75
N ILE A 205 20.86 -12.26 -14.85
CA ILE A 205 19.51 -12.21 -14.27
C ILE A 205 19.69 -12.11 -12.76
N THR A 206 19.15 -11.06 -12.18
CA THR A 206 19.32 -10.69 -10.78
C THR A 206 17.99 -10.78 -10.06
N LEU A 207 17.97 -11.48 -8.92
CA LEU A 207 16.82 -11.54 -8.02
C LEU A 207 17.09 -10.71 -6.77
N PHE A 208 16.09 -9.93 -6.36
CA PHE A 208 16.08 -9.18 -5.10
C PHE A 208 15.23 -9.95 -4.09
N LEU A 209 15.84 -10.37 -3.00
CA LEU A 209 15.27 -11.31 -2.02
C LEU A 209 15.44 -10.77 -0.60
N ASP A 210 14.74 -11.36 0.37
CA ASP A 210 15.07 -11.14 1.77
C ASP A 210 16.49 -11.60 2.07
N LYS A 211 17.16 -10.90 2.96
CA LYS A 211 18.53 -11.21 3.36
C LYS A 211 18.65 -12.60 3.99
N CYS A 212 17.63 -13.04 4.72
CA CYS A 212 17.66 -14.37 5.36
C CYS A 212 17.56 -15.51 4.36
N ASP A 213 16.99 -15.28 3.17
CA ASP A 213 16.74 -16.29 2.14
C ASP A 213 17.86 -16.36 1.08
N ALA A 214 18.77 -15.38 1.10
CA ALA A 214 19.78 -15.21 0.05
C ALA A 214 20.73 -16.41 -0.11
N ASP A 215 21.18 -16.99 0.99
CA ASP A 215 22.10 -18.14 0.96
C ASP A 215 21.40 -19.38 0.38
N GLU A 216 20.16 -19.62 0.75
CA GLU A 216 19.39 -20.75 0.22
C GLU A 216 19.11 -20.55 -1.28
N ALA A 217 18.66 -19.37 -1.68
CA ALA A 217 18.44 -19.02 -3.08
C ALA A 217 19.73 -19.18 -3.91
N TYR A 218 20.88 -18.75 -3.38
CA TYR A 218 22.17 -18.92 -4.03
C TYR A 218 22.48 -20.39 -4.30
N HIS A 219 22.29 -21.27 -3.32
CA HIS A 219 22.52 -22.71 -3.48
C HIS A 219 21.53 -23.36 -4.46
N LEU A 220 20.27 -22.92 -4.47
CA LEU A 220 19.27 -23.41 -5.41
C LEU A 220 19.61 -23.02 -6.85
N LEU A 221 19.95 -21.76 -7.07
CA LEU A 221 20.28 -21.26 -8.41
C LEU A 221 21.60 -21.82 -8.95
N HIS A 222 22.53 -22.18 -8.09
CA HIS A 222 23.77 -22.85 -8.51
C HIS A 222 23.50 -24.16 -9.28
N LYS A 223 22.38 -24.85 -9.01
CA LYS A 223 21.97 -26.04 -9.75
C LYS A 223 21.67 -25.80 -11.23
N LEU A 224 21.49 -24.54 -11.62
CA LEU A 224 21.28 -24.16 -13.02
C LEU A 224 22.58 -23.92 -13.78
N VAL A 225 23.73 -23.91 -13.08
CA VAL A 225 25.04 -23.58 -13.65
C VAL A 225 25.84 -24.85 -13.89
N ILE A 226 25.43 -25.94 -13.25
CA ILE A 226 26.03 -27.29 -13.40
C ILE A 226 25.24 -28.09 -14.42
#